data_bc1915788efd134e86f26cdf8662ebbc
#
_entry.id   bc1915788efd134e86f26cdf8662ebbc
#
_cell.length_a   1.000
_cell.length_b   1.000
_cell.length_c   1.000
_cell.angle_alpha   90.00
_cell.angle_beta   90.00
_cell.angle_gamma   90.00
#
_symmetry.space_group_name_H-M   'P 1'
#
loop_
_entity.id
_entity.type
_entity.pdbx_description
1 polymer ?
#
loop_
_entity_poly.entity_id
_entity_poly.type
_entity_poly.pdbx_seq_one_letter_code
_entity_poly.pdbx_strand_id
1 'polypeptide(L)' 'MAQDYFVIPEERVVALPEGMSPDYGAMVEPTAVAAHATSRPRALEGRNVVVSGAGTIGNLVAQFARARGAK' A
#
# COMPACT_ATOMS: atom_id res chain seq x y z
N MET A 1 2.75 -4.05 -16.43
CA MET A 1 2.94 -5.27 -17.22
C MET A 1 1.71 -6.16 -17.14
N ALA A 2 0.89 -6.12 -18.17
CA ALA A 2 -0.35 -6.89 -18.19
C ALA A 2 -0.13 -8.20 -18.98
N GLN A 3 0.39 -9.21 -18.32
CA GLN A 3 0.72 -10.51 -18.91
C GLN A 3 0.25 -11.63 -17.99
N ASP A 4 -0.16 -12.74 -18.60
CA ASP A 4 -0.53 -13.93 -17.82
C ASP A 4 0.70 -14.61 -17.23
N TYR A 5 1.82 -14.58 -17.96
CA TYR A 5 3.08 -15.19 -17.54
C TYR A 5 4.24 -14.26 -17.87
N PHE A 6 5.20 -14.19 -16.96
CA PHE A 6 6.44 -13.44 -17.19
C PHE A 6 7.54 -13.99 -16.29
N VAL A 7 8.78 -13.70 -16.65
CA VAL A 7 9.95 -14.18 -15.90
C VAL A 7 10.43 -13.09 -14.96
N ILE A 8 10.63 -13.47 -13.69
CA ILE A 8 11.10 -12.55 -12.66
C ILE A 8 12.00 -13.34 -11.69
N PRO A 9 13.06 -12.72 -11.12
CA PRO A 9 13.88 -13.39 -10.11
C PRO A 9 13.04 -13.86 -8.92
N GLU A 10 13.31 -15.05 -8.44
CA GLU A 10 12.55 -15.67 -7.36
C GLU A 10 12.52 -14.80 -6.09
N GLU A 11 13.62 -14.13 -5.78
CA GLU A 11 13.70 -13.28 -4.58
C GLU A 11 12.77 -12.07 -4.62
N ARG A 12 12.19 -11.76 -5.78
CA ARG A 12 11.22 -10.67 -5.91
C ARG A 12 9.78 -11.16 -5.82
N VAL A 13 9.60 -12.46 -5.62
CA VAL A 13 8.27 -13.07 -5.53
C VAL A 13 7.91 -13.26 -4.06
N VAL A 14 6.72 -12.82 -3.69
CA VAL A 14 6.18 -13.02 -2.35
C VAL A 14 4.86 -13.76 -2.49
N ALA A 15 4.73 -14.87 -1.78
CA ALA A 15 3.50 -15.65 -1.81
C ALA A 15 2.39 -14.92 -1.06
N LEU A 16 1.19 -14.94 -1.63
CA LEU A 16 0.02 -14.40 -0.92
C LEU A 16 -0.36 -15.33 0.23
N PRO A 17 -0.89 -14.77 1.33
CA PRO A 17 -1.41 -15.61 2.40
C PRO A 17 -2.49 -16.56 1.88
N GLU A 18 -2.55 -17.73 2.47
CA GLU A 18 -3.60 -18.69 2.15
C GLU A 18 -4.96 -18.07 2.43
N GLY A 19 -5.90 -18.23 1.51
CA GLY A 19 -7.25 -17.68 1.64
C GLY A 19 -7.41 -16.29 1.07
N MET A 20 -6.33 -15.59 0.70
CA MET A 20 -6.43 -14.28 0.07
C MET A 20 -6.78 -14.44 -1.41
N SER A 21 -7.83 -13.74 -1.86
CA SER A 21 -8.19 -13.78 -3.27
C SER A 21 -7.16 -13.05 -4.13
N PRO A 22 -7.00 -13.45 -5.42
CA PRO A 22 -6.11 -12.71 -6.33
C PRO A 22 -6.51 -11.25 -6.51
N ASP A 23 -7.80 -10.92 -6.39
CA ASP A 23 -8.26 -9.52 -6.50
C ASP A 23 -7.69 -8.68 -5.36
N TYR A 24 -7.69 -9.20 -4.13
CA TYR A 24 -7.04 -8.52 -3.02
C TYR A 24 -5.53 -8.52 -3.18
N GLY A 25 -4.96 -9.59 -3.72
CA GLY A 25 -3.52 -9.65 -4.01
C GLY A 25 -3.08 -8.56 -4.97
N ALA A 26 -3.92 -8.20 -5.94
CA ALA A 26 -3.62 -7.14 -6.88
C ALA A 26 -3.51 -5.76 -6.22
N MET A 27 -4.09 -5.58 -5.03
CA MET A 27 -4.00 -4.33 -4.28
C MET A 27 -2.71 -4.20 -3.48
N VAL A 28 -1.90 -5.25 -3.40
CA VAL A 28 -0.67 -5.24 -2.59
C VAL A 28 0.32 -4.18 -3.07
N GLU A 29 0.49 -4.03 -4.39
CA GLU A 29 1.43 -3.05 -4.95
C GLU A 29 1.06 -1.63 -4.53
N PRO A 30 -0.16 -1.11 -4.82
CA PRO A 30 -0.50 0.25 -4.39
C PRO A 30 -0.54 0.40 -2.86
N THR A 31 -0.92 -0.66 -2.15
CA THR A 31 -0.90 -0.65 -0.68
C THR A 31 0.52 -0.51 -0.16
N ALA A 32 1.49 -1.20 -0.75
CA ALA A 32 2.89 -1.10 -0.38
C ALA A 32 3.44 0.31 -0.61
N VAL A 33 3.05 0.96 -1.70
CA VAL A 33 3.43 2.35 -1.98
C VAL A 33 2.90 3.27 -0.87
N ALA A 34 1.65 3.11 -0.49
CA ALA A 34 1.03 3.93 0.56
C ALA A 34 1.68 3.67 1.93
N ALA A 35 1.95 2.40 2.25
CA ALA A 35 2.62 2.05 3.49
C ALA A 35 4.01 2.67 3.58
N HIS A 36 4.78 2.60 2.49
CA HIS A 36 6.11 3.18 2.43
C HIS A 36 6.05 4.70 2.57
N ALA A 37 5.14 5.36 1.84
CA ALA A 37 5.00 6.80 1.89
C ALA A 37 4.70 7.30 3.30
N THR A 38 3.84 6.59 4.04
CA THR A 38 3.46 6.98 5.40
C THR A 38 4.50 6.56 6.45
N SER A 39 5.45 5.72 6.09
CA SER A 39 6.53 5.33 7.00
C SER A 39 7.71 6.32 7.01
N ARG A 40 7.83 7.15 5.97
CA ARG A 40 8.95 8.09 5.82
C ARG A 40 8.88 9.29 6.75
N PRO A 41 7.71 9.91 6.94
CA PRO A 41 7.61 11.01 7.90
C PRO A 41 7.85 10.52 9.32
N ARG A 42 8.09 11.46 10.23
CA ARG A 42 8.12 11.15 11.64
C ARG A 42 6.75 10.64 12.09
N ALA A 43 6.66 10.16 13.34
CA ALA A 43 5.42 9.66 13.89
C ALA A 43 4.23 10.56 13.54
N LEU A 44 3.19 9.97 13.03
CA LEU A 44 1.99 10.70 12.61
C LEU A 44 0.96 10.83 13.72
N GLU A 45 1.18 10.14 14.84
CA GLU A 45 0.24 10.12 15.94
C GLU A 45 -0.10 11.53 16.41
N GLY A 46 -1.38 11.86 16.48
CA GLY A 46 -1.86 13.15 16.92
C GLY A 46 -1.65 14.30 15.95
N ARG A 47 -1.01 14.06 14.80
CA ARG A 47 -0.73 15.12 13.84
C ARG A 47 -1.85 15.28 12.82
N ASN A 48 -1.98 16.48 12.31
CA ASN A 48 -2.88 16.74 11.20
C ASN A 48 -2.15 16.45 9.90
N VAL A 49 -2.77 15.65 9.04
CA VAL A 49 -2.18 15.23 7.76
C VAL A 49 -3.11 15.63 6.64
N VAL A 50 -2.56 16.22 5.59
CA VAL A 50 -3.30 16.56 4.38
C VAL A 50 -2.82 15.65 3.26
N VAL A 51 -3.77 14.99 2.60
CA VAL A 51 -3.50 14.16 1.42
C VAL A 51 -4.09 14.87 0.21
N SER A 52 -3.23 15.25 -0.73
CA SER A 52 -3.68 15.89 -1.96
C SER A 52 -3.97 14.81 -2.99
N GLY A 53 -5.24 14.66 -3.34
CA GLY A 53 -5.70 13.64 -4.27
C GLY A 53 -6.53 12.57 -3.59
N ALA A 54 -7.58 12.11 -4.29
CA ALA A 54 -8.51 11.11 -3.76
C ALA A 54 -8.61 9.87 -4.67
N GLY A 55 -7.54 9.59 -5.45
CA GLY A 55 -7.44 8.37 -6.24
C GLY A 55 -7.06 7.18 -5.36
N THR A 56 -6.71 6.06 -6.00
CA THR A 56 -6.39 4.83 -5.28
C THR A 56 -5.25 5.03 -4.27
N ILE A 57 -4.14 5.62 -4.71
CA ILE A 57 -2.98 5.81 -3.83
C ILE A 57 -3.32 6.81 -2.71
N GLY A 58 -3.96 7.93 -3.04
CA GLY A 58 -4.33 8.94 -2.04
C GLY A 58 -5.27 8.36 -0.98
N ASN A 59 -6.24 7.56 -1.41
CA ASN A 59 -7.16 6.91 -0.48
C ASN A 59 -6.43 5.95 0.46
N LEU A 60 -5.51 5.14 -0.07
CA LEU A 60 -4.73 4.21 0.75
C LEU A 60 -3.79 4.95 1.70
N VAL A 61 -3.17 6.04 1.25
CA VAL A 61 -2.32 6.87 2.12
C VAL A 61 -3.16 7.43 3.28
N ALA A 62 -4.36 7.91 3.00
CA ALA A 62 -5.24 8.43 4.05
C ALA A 62 -5.58 7.34 5.09
N GLN A 63 -5.85 6.13 4.63
CA GLN A 63 -6.14 5.01 5.53
C GLN A 63 -4.93 4.65 6.39
N PHE A 64 -3.73 4.60 5.80
CA PHE A 64 -2.52 4.32 6.56
C PHE A 64 -2.20 5.43 7.56
N ALA A 65 -2.35 6.69 7.15
CA ALA A 65 -2.12 7.81 8.04
C ALA A 65 -3.06 7.73 9.25
N ARG A 66 -4.32 7.43 9.00
CA ARG A 66 -5.31 7.27 10.08
C ARG A 66 -4.95 6.11 10.99
N ALA A 67 -4.55 4.98 10.41
CA ALA A 67 -4.15 3.80 11.17
C ALA A 67 -2.90 4.05 12.02
N ARG A 68 -2.03 4.97 11.59
CA ARG A 68 -0.84 5.38 12.34
C ARG A 68 -1.10 6.50 13.33
N GLY A 69 -2.36 6.86 13.57
CA GLY A 69 -2.74 7.80 14.61
C GLY A 69 -2.90 9.25 14.18
N ALA A 70 -2.89 9.57 12.90
CA ALA A 70 -3.14 10.93 12.43
C ALA A 70 -4.58 11.34 12.70
N LYS A 71 -4.79 12.62 12.88
CA LYS A 71 -6.12 13.19 13.09
C LYS A 71 -6.88 13.39 11.79
#